data_2fc5b8d2881aab51cdb22663e237c45d
#
_entry.id   2fc5b8d2881aab51cdb22663e237c45d
#
_cell.length_a   1.000
_cell.length_b   1.000
_cell.length_c   1.000
_cell.angle_alpha   90.00
_cell.angle_beta   90.00
_cell.angle_gamma   90.00
#
_symmetry.space_group_name_H-M   'P 1'
#
loop_
_entity.id
_entity.type
_entity.pdbx_description
1 polymer ?
#
loop_
_entity_poly.entity_id
_entity_poly.type
_entity_poly.pdbx_seq_one_letter_code
_entity_poly.pdbx_strand_id
1 'polypeptide(L)'
;MSKDKKINIPEINELTVKEVKAYAAELEVDKQLPEIIETLNQDSRKGVQKIAARLQRQIAKKEAVIEKWNQMNQLEAELSARGYKVLVGIDEAGRGPLAGPVVAAAVVLDPEEKIYGLDDSKKLSRQKREKIFSEIKAKARVGVGQASSSEIDKYNIREATFVAMKRAVKNLLPELDQNPDILLVDGNAVIPDLTVEQQSIIDGDAKVN
;
A
#
# COMPACT_ATOMS: atom_id res chain seq x y z
N MET A 1 9.13 -16.43 -26.41
CA MET A 1 9.41 -15.34 -27.35
C MET A 1 8.06 -14.85 -27.88
N SER A 2 7.38 -13.96 -27.16
CA SER A 2 6.16 -13.29 -27.63
C SER A 2 6.61 -12.13 -28.50
N LYS A 3 6.24 -12.16 -29.79
CA LYS A 3 6.49 -11.03 -30.71
C LYS A 3 5.55 -9.91 -30.31
N ASP A 4 6.10 -8.81 -29.80
CA ASP A 4 5.41 -7.54 -29.66
C ASP A 4 4.92 -7.09 -31.05
N LYS A 5 3.72 -7.48 -31.41
CA LYS A 5 3.04 -6.96 -32.58
C LYS A 5 2.53 -5.57 -32.21
N LYS A 6 3.39 -4.54 -32.36
CA LYS A 6 2.91 -3.16 -32.37
C LYS A 6 1.94 -3.01 -33.53
N ILE A 7 0.65 -2.97 -33.21
CA ILE A 7 -0.36 -2.60 -34.22
C ILE A 7 -0.20 -1.12 -34.47
N ASN A 8 0.00 -0.75 -35.72
CA ASN A 8 0.06 0.65 -36.13
C ASN A 8 -1.32 1.30 -35.91
N ILE A 9 -1.38 2.48 -35.31
CA ILE A 9 -2.61 3.20 -35.02
C ILE A 9 -3.54 3.35 -36.26
N PRO A 10 -3.04 3.58 -37.50
CA PRO A 10 -3.84 3.56 -38.71
C PRO A 10 -4.57 2.25 -38.99
N GLU A 11 -4.05 1.12 -38.54
CA GLU A 11 -4.65 -0.20 -38.78
C GLU A 11 -5.84 -0.49 -37.86
N ILE A 12 -6.03 0.24 -36.75
CA ILE A 12 -7.15 0.04 -35.81
C ILE A 12 -8.50 0.28 -36.49
N ASN A 13 -8.57 1.24 -37.42
CA ASN A 13 -9.81 1.57 -38.15
C ASN A 13 -10.24 0.46 -39.09
N GLU A 14 -9.35 -0.43 -39.50
CA GLU A 14 -9.63 -1.57 -40.38
C GLU A 14 -10.12 -2.80 -39.58
N LEU A 15 -9.88 -2.84 -38.28
CA LEU A 15 -10.27 -3.94 -37.42
C LEU A 15 -11.74 -3.95 -37.10
N THR A 16 -12.31 -5.13 -36.98
CA THR A 16 -13.69 -5.30 -36.45
C THR A 16 -13.71 -4.93 -34.95
N VAL A 17 -14.88 -4.58 -34.39
CA VAL A 17 -15.04 -4.28 -32.95
C VAL A 17 -14.55 -5.43 -32.07
N LYS A 18 -14.69 -6.69 -32.53
CA LYS A 18 -14.24 -7.88 -31.83
C LYS A 18 -12.70 -7.94 -31.75
N GLU A 19 -12.03 -7.63 -32.86
CA GLU A 19 -10.57 -7.59 -32.94
C GLU A 19 -9.99 -6.43 -32.12
N VAL A 20 -10.60 -5.23 -32.19
CA VAL A 20 -10.23 -4.08 -31.33
C VAL A 20 -10.39 -4.44 -29.86
N LYS A 21 -11.43 -5.18 -29.47
CA LYS A 21 -11.65 -5.62 -28.09
C LYS A 21 -10.57 -6.63 -27.63
N ALA A 22 -10.18 -7.56 -28.51
CA ALA A 22 -9.11 -8.53 -28.23
C ALA A 22 -7.78 -7.82 -28.06
N TYR A 23 -7.42 -6.94 -29.00
CA TYR A 23 -6.22 -6.12 -28.92
C TYR A 23 -6.16 -5.27 -27.63
N ALA A 24 -7.26 -4.56 -27.33
CA ALA A 24 -7.37 -3.75 -26.12
C ALA A 24 -7.30 -4.55 -24.80
N ALA A 25 -7.48 -5.86 -24.84
CA ALA A 25 -7.34 -6.72 -23.67
C ALA A 25 -5.87 -7.09 -23.39
N GLU A 26 -4.99 -7.01 -24.39
CA GLU A 26 -3.57 -7.31 -24.30
C GLU A 26 -2.71 -6.06 -24.07
N LEU A 27 -3.31 -4.85 -24.17
CA LEU A 27 -2.59 -3.60 -23.94
C LEU A 27 -2.21 -3.45 -22.47
N GLU A 28 -0.93 -3.24 -22.24
CA GLU A 28 -0.44 -2.75 -20.96
C GLU A 28 -0.67 -1.24 -20.85
N VAL A 29 -0.79 -0.76 -19.61
CA VAL A 29 -0.89 0.70 -19.35
C VAL A 29 0.51 1.29 -19.47
N ASP A 30 0.87 1.70 -20.69
CA ASP A 30 2.14 2.30 -21.04
C ASP A 30 1.98 3.70 -21.67
N LYS A 31 3.10 4.27 -22.15
CA LYS A 31 3.13 5.61 -22.75
C LYS A 31 2.34 5.76 -24.05
N GLN A 32 2.04 4.66 -24.74
CA GLN A 32 1.32 4.68 -26.03
C GLN A 32 -0.20 4.60 -25.86
N LEU A 33 -0.66 4.17 -24.69
CA LEU A 33 -2.08 3.96 -24.42
C LEU A 33 -2.95 5.23 -24.55
N PRO A 34 -2.50 6.44 -24.16
CA PRO A 34 -3.28 7.67 -24.38
C PRO A 34 -3.55 7.94 -25.86
N GLU A 35 -2.58 7.77 -26.75
CA GLU A 35 -2.71 7.99 -28.19
C GLU A 35 -3.66 6.96 -28.83
N ILE A 36 -3.57 5.70 -28.38
CA ILE A 36 -4.50 4.65 -28.82
C ILE A 36 -5.93 4.99 -28.39
N ILE A 37 -6.14 5.43 -27.16
CA ILE A 37 -7.46 5.82 -26.65
C ILE A 37 -8.04 6.98 -27.45
N GLU A 38 -7.23 7.97 -27.81
CA GLU A 38 -7.67 9.09 -28.63
C GLU A 38 -8.19 8.61 -29.99
N THR A 39 -7.43 7.73 -30.66
CA THR A 39 -7.85 7.11 -31.93
C THR A 39 -9.15 6.32 -31.79
N LEU A 40 -9.29 5.52 -30.71
CA LEU A 40 -10.49 4.76 -30.44
C LEU A 40 -11.71 5.65 -30.11
N ASN A 41 -11.51 6.83 -29.51
CA ASN A 41 -12.57 7.80 -29.24
C ASN A 41 -13.09 8.49 -30.52
N GLN A 42 -12.22 8.67 -31.52
CA GLN A 42 -12.56 9.28 -32.81
C GLN A 42 -13.28 8.29 -33.74
N ASP A 43 -13.29 6.99 -33.42
CA ASP A 43 -14.00 5.98 -34.23
C ASP A 43 -15.51 6.19 -34.18
N SER A 44 -16.18 6.08 -35.35
CA SER A 44 -17.61 6.26 -35.46
C SER A 44 -18.45 5.15 -34.82
N ARG A 45 -17.84 3.99 -34.59
CA ARG A 45 -18.47 2.78 -34.05
C ARG A 45 -18.64 2.88 -32.53
N LYS A 46 -19.85 2.93 -32.01
CA LYS A 46 -20.16 2.98 -30.57
C LYS A 46 -19.52 1.85 -29.78
N GLY A 47 -19.27 0.67 -30.38
CA GLY A 47 -18.60 -0.45 -29.77
C GLY A 47 -17.12 -0.14 -29.45
N VAL A 48 -16.43 0.55 -30.36
CA VAL A 48 -15.05 1.00 -30.21
C VAL A 48 -14.94 2.10 -29.16
N GLN A 49 -15.82 3.09 -29.20
CA GLN A 49 -15.88 4.16 -28.18
C GLN A 49 -16.08 3.62 -26.75
N LYS A 50 -16.90 2.54 -26.60
CA LYS A 50 -17.03 1.86 -25.30
C LYS A 50 -15.72 1.20 -24.82
N ILE A 51 -14.91 0.70 -25.75
CA ILE A 51 -13.58 0.14 -25.42
C ILE A 51 -12.66 1.27 -24.96
N ALA A 52 -12.61 2.40 -25.66
CA ALA A 52 -11.85 3.58 -25.26
C ALA A 52 -12.23 4.04 -23.84
N ALA A 53 -13.53 4.21 -23.58
CA ALA A 53 -14.01 4.61 -22.24
C ALA A 53 -13.67 3.60 -21.14
N ARG A 54 -13.57 2.30 -21.46
CA ARG A 54 -13.08 1.29 -20.51
C ARG A 54 -11.59 1.47 -20.21
N LEU A 55 -10.76 1.65 -21.25
CA LEU A 55 -9.33 1.87 -21.11
C LEU A 55 -9.03 3.15 -20.32
N GLN A 56 -9.73 4.25 -20.60
CA GLN A 56 -9.62 5.50 -19.83
C GLN A 56 -9.88 5.29 -18.34
N ARG A 57 -10.94 4.52 -18.00
CA ARG A 57 -11.23 4.20 -16.58
C ARG A 57 -10.14 3.32 -15.94
N GLN A 58 -9.50 2.45 -16.72
CA GLN A 58 -8.38 1.63 -16.21
C GLN A 58 -7.16 2.49 -15.94
N ILE A 59 -6.82 3.43 -16.82
CA ILE A 59 -5.73 4.40 -16.59
C ILE A 59 -6.01 5.22 -15.33
N ALA A 60 -7.17 5.90 -15.29
CA ALA A 60 -7.54 6.75 -14.16
C ALA A 60 -7.49 5.99 -12.82
N LYS A 61 -7.91 4.71 -12.82
CA LYS A 61 -7.82 3.86 -11.63
C LYS A 61 -6.37 3.55 -11.24
N LYS A 62 -5.49 3.31 -12.21
CA LYS A 62 -4.06 3.05 -11.94
C LYS A 62 -3.37 4.31 -11.44
N GLU A 63 -3.63 5.45 -12.07
CA GLU A 63 -3.11 6.75 -11.65
C GLU A 63 -3.57 7.13 -10.24
N ALA A 64 -4.83 6.91 -9.90
CA ALA A 64 -5.34 7.15 -8.56
C ALA A 64 -4.65 6.28 -7.49
N VAL A 65 -4.29 5.03 -7.83
CA VAL A 65 -3.53 4.16 -6.92
C VAL A 65 -2.10 4.65 -6.73
N ILE A 66 -1.45 5.11 -7.81
CA ILE A 66 -0.10 5.68 -7.75
C ILE A 66 -0.11 6.99 -6.96
N GLU A 67 -1.07 7.86 -7.24
CA GLU A 67 -1.21 9.15 -6.55
C GLU A 67 -1.43 8.95 -5.05
N LYS A 68 -2.31 8.01 -4.69
CA LYS A 68 -2.51 7.66 -3.28
C LYS A 68 -1.23 7.17 -2.62
N TRP A 69 -0.47 6.28 -3.29
CA TRP A 69 0.84 5.83 -2.81
C TRP A 69 1.78 7.03 -2.57
N ASN A 70 1.88 7.94 -3.52
CA ASN A 70 2.75 9.12 -3.40
C ASN A 70 2.33 10.01 -2.22
N GLN A 71 1.03 10.19 -1.99
CA GLN A 71 0.51 10.96 -0.86
C GLN A 71 0.86 10.31 0.49
N MET A 72 0.72 9.00 0.59
CA MET A 72 1.06 8.24 1.81
C MET A 72 2.56 8.26 2.10
N ASN A 73 3.43 8.35 1.07
CA ASN A 73 4.89 8.44 1.24
C ASN A 73 5.44 9.85 1.46
N GLN A 74 4.62 10.88 1.59
CA GLN A 74 5.13 12.25 1.75
C GLN A 74 5.92 12.42 3.04
N LEU A 75 5.42 11.88 4.14
CA LEU A 75 6.08 11.97 5.44
C LEU A 75 7.43 11.22 5.44
N GLU A 76 7.47 10.02 4.89
CA GLU A 76 8.71 9.24 4.77
C GLU A 76 9.74 9.98 3.90
N ALA A 77 9.30 10.58 2.79
CA ALA A 77 10.17 11.38 1.92
C ALA A 77 10.72 12.62 2.65
N GLU A 78 9.90 13.32 3.43
CA GLU A 78 10.32 14.47 4.25
C GLU A 78 11.33 14.05 5.33
N LEU A 79 11.08 12.94 6.02
CA LEU A 79 12.00 12.42 7.04
C LEU A 79 13.32 11.96 6.42
N SER A 80 13.27 11.25 5.28
CA SER A 80 14.47 10.85 4.53
C SER A 80 15.30 12.07 4.08
N ALA A 81 14.67 13.15 3.62
CA ALA A 81 15.35 14.40 3.27
C ALA A 81 16.02 15.06 4.48
N ARG A 82 15.53 14.82 5.71
CA ARG A 82 16.14 15.25 6.98
C ARG A 82 17.25 14.33 7.47
N GLY A 83 17.51 13.22 6.79
CA GLY A 83 18.60 12.29 7.07
C GLY A 83 18.20 11.02 7.84
N TYR A 84 16.93 10.81 8.15
CA TYR A 84 16.42 9.56 8.72
C TYR A 84 16.47 8.45 7.65
N LYS A 85 17.05 7.30 7.99
CA LYS A 85 17.25 6.18 7.05
C LYS A 85 16.36 4.99 7.37
N VAL A 86 16.22 4.66 8.65
CA VAL A 86 15.41 3.53 9.12
C VAL A 86 14.20 4.04 9.85
N LEU A 87 13.08 4.14 9.12
CA LEU A 87 11.77 4.55 9.62
C LEU A 87 10.94 3.30 9.92
N VAL A 88 10.36 3.23 11.11
CA VAL A 88 9.53 2.11 11.54
C VAL A 88 8.10 2.59 11.71
N GLY A 89 7.16 2.09 10.91
CA GLY A 89 5.73 2.26 11.12
C GLY A 89 5.21 1.28 12.19
N ILE A 90 4.37 1.75 13.10
CA ILE A 90 3.80 0.93 14.18
C ILE A 90 2.30 1.18 14.29
N ASP A 91 1.53 0.09 14.23
CA ASP A 91 0.07 0.11 14.40
C ASP A 91 -0.39 -1.13 15.17
N GLU A 92 -1.63 -1.08 15.71
CA GLU A 92 -2.24 -2.17 16.45
C GLU A 92 -3.59 -2.61 15.89
N ALA A 93 -3.92 -3.85 16.17
CA ALA A 93 -5.22 -4.45 15.92
C ALA A 93 -5.74 -5.17 17.18
N GLY A 94 -7.07 -5.27 17.30
CA GLY A 94 -7.68 -6.03 18.39
C GLY A 94 -8.11 -5.21 19.60
N ARG A 95 -8.07 -3.87 19.57
CA ARG A 95 -8.57 -3.02 20.68
C ARG A 95 -10.09 -2.95 20.78
N GLY A 96 -10.82 -3.19 19.69
CA GLY A 96 -12.27 -3.08 19.67
C GLY A 96 -13.06 -4.32 20.13
N PRO A 97 -12.60 -5.57 19.92
CA PRO A 97 -13.29 -6.77 20.37
C PRO A 97 -13.41 -6.86 21.89
N LEU A 98 -14.52 -7.46 22.39
CA LEU A 98 -14.75 -7.70 23.82
C LEU A 98 -13.80 -8.74 24.43
N ALA A 99 -13.23 -9.62 23.62
CA ALA A 99 -12.29 -10.67 24.03
C ALA A 99 -11.28 -10.94 22.92
N GLY A 100 -10.09 -11.36 23.33
CA GLY A 100 -8.96 -11.64 22.45
C GLY A 100 -7.74 -10.80 22.78
N PRO A 101 -6.59 -11.11 22.19
CA PRO A 101 -5.37 -10.34 22.38
C PRO A 101 -5.42 -9.02 21.59
N VAL A 102 -4.64 -8.04 22.03
CA VAL A 102 -4.21 -6.93 21.20
C VAL A 102 -2.90 -7.32 20.51
N VAL A 103 -2.80 -7.06 19.21
CA VAL A 103 -1.63 -7.38 18.39
C VAL A 103 -1.11 -6.09 17.78
N ALA A 104 0.19 -5.88 17.82
CA ALA A 104 0.85 -4.76 17.14
C ALA A 104 1.86 -5.28 16.11
N ALA A 105 2.04 -4.53 15.05
CA ALA A 105 3.09 -4.73 14.06
C ALA A 105 4.04 -3.52 14.05
N ALA A 106 5.32 -3.79 13.90
CA ALA A 106 6.35 -2.82 13.60
C ALA A 106 6.96 -3.18 12.25
N VAL A 107 6.96 -2.26 11.30
CA VAL A 107 7.27 -2.52 9.90
C VAL A 107 8.31 -1.52 9.38
N VAL A 108 9.31 -2.03 8.65
CA VAL A 108 10.21 -1.22 7.82
C VAL A 108 10.03 -1.65 6.38
N LEU A 109 9.65 -0.71 5.54
CA LEU A 109 9.59 -0.90 4.09
C LEU A 109 10.84 -0.28 3.47
N ASP A 110 11.48 -1.01 2.55
CA ASP A 110 12.57 -0.46 1.76
C ASP A 110 12.02 0.70 0.89
N PRO A 111 12.66 1.89 0.87
CA PRO A 111 12.22 3.02 0.06
C PRO A 111 12.10 2.73 -1.45
N GLU A 112 12.87 1.77 -1.96
CA GLU A 112 12.80 1.34 -3.37
C GLU A 112 11.62 0.39 -3.65
N GLU A 113 11.04 -0.21 -2.62
CA GLU A 113 9.92 -1.13 -2.74
C GLU A 113 8.58 -0.40 -2.70
N LYS A 114 7.71 -0.72 -3.66
CA LYS A 114 6.36 -0.13 -3.74
C LYS A 114 5.31 -1.21 -3.57
N ILE A 115 4.39 -0.98 -2.66
CA ILE A 115 3.23 -1.85 -2.41
C ILE A 115 1.96 -1.07 -2.74
N TYR A 116 1.56 -1.13 -4.00
CA TYR A 116 0.40 -0.38 -4.45
C TYR A 116 -0.92 -0.95 -3.94
N GLY A 117 -1.81 -0.04 -3.54
CA GLY A 117 -3.17 -0.38 -3.11
C GLY A 117 -3.30 -0.65 -1.63
N LEU A 118 -2.31 -0.25 -0.83
CA LEU A 118 -2.45 -0.07 0.61
C LEU A 118 -3.62 0.88 0.89
N ASP A 119 -4.40 0.56 1.89
CA ASP A 119 -5.55 1.35 2.35
C ASP A 119 -5.99 0.83 3.73
N ASP A 120 -6.80 1.61 4.43
CA ASP A 120 -7.48 1.17 5.64
C ASP A 120 -8.05 -0.25 5.44
N SER A 121 -7.67 -1.16 6.33
CA SER A 121 -8.04 -2.58 6.25
C SER A 121 -9.55 -2.80 6.17
N LYS A 122 -10.36 -1.89 6.74
CA LYS A 122 -11.83 -1.91 6.71
C LYS A 122 -12.41 -1.61 5.32
N LYS A 123 -11.63 -0.91 4.45
CA LYS A 123 -12.01 -0.60 3.07
C LYS A 123 -11.62 -1.70 2.08
N LEU A 124 -10.76 -2.63 2.50
CA LEU A 124 -10.24 -3.70 1.65
C LEU A 124 -11.05 -4.98 1.77
N SER A 125 -11.34 -5.64 0.64
CA SER A 125 -11.88 -7.00 0.65
C SER A 125 -10.86 -7.99 1.25
N ARG A 126 -11.34 -9.13 1.78
CA ARG A 126 -10.47 -10.18 2.33
C ARG A 126 -9.39 -10.62 1.33
N GLN A 127 -9.77 -10.90 0.08
CA GLN A 127 -8.82 -11.33 -0.97
C GLN A 127 -7.74 -10.27 -1.22
N LYS A 128 -8.11 -8.98 -1.20
CA LYS A 128 -7.16 -7.90 -1.41
C LYS A 128 -6.20 -7.77 -0.23
N ARG A 129 -6.70 -7.91 1.02
CA ARG A 129 -5.84 -7.94 2.22
C ARG A 129 -4.85 -9.09 2.19
N GLU A 130 -5.28 -10.31 1.82
CA GLU A 130 -4.41 -11.49 1.72
C GLU A 130 -3.31 -11.30 0.66
N LYS A 131 -3.65 -10.69 -0.49
CA LYS A 131 -2.65 -10.37 -1.53
C LYS A 131 -1.64 -9.34 -1.02
N ILE A 132 -2.09 -8.23 -0.46
CA ILE A 132 -1.23 -7.17 0.08
C ILE A 132 -0.36 -7.73 1.21
N PHE A 133 -0.91 -8.55 2.11
CA PHE A 133 -0.15 -9.20 3.17
C PHE A 133 1.02 -10.04 2.63
N SER A 134 0.80 -10.77 1.53
CA SER A 134 1.87 -11.53 0.88
C SER A 134 2.95 -10.63 0.29
N GLU A 135 2.57 -9.48 -0.28
CA GLU A 135 3.52 -8.48 -0.78
C GLU A 135 4.32 -7.84 0.35
N ILE A 136 3.67 -7.45 1.46
CA ILE A 136 4.35 -6.90 2.65
C ILE A 136 5.38 -7.90 3.18
N LYS A 137 5.00 -9.16 3.34
CA LYS A 137 5.94 -10.21 3.82
C LYS A 137 7.15 -10.42 2.91
N ALA A 138 7.02 -10.17 1.63
CA ALA A 138 8.10 -10.33 0.67
C ALA A 138 9.04 -9.11 0.61
N LYS A 139 8.55 -7.92 0.95
CA LYS A 139 9.21 -6.64 0.68
C LYS A 139 9.60 -5.85 1.94
N ALA A 140 8.98 -6.18 3.08
CA ALA A 140 9.20 -5.45 4.33
C ALA A 140 9.87 -6.32 5.39
N ARG A 141 10.54 -5.68 6.35
CA ARG A 141 10.93 -6.31 7.62
C ARG A 141 9.80 -6.08 8.62
N VAL A 142 9.38 -7.14 9.29
CA VAL A 142 8.18 -7.11 10.13
C VAL A 142 8.45 -7.74 11.48
N GLY A 143 8.23 -6.98 12.54
CA GLY A 143 8.15 -7.50 13.90
C GLY A 143 6.71 -7.49 14.40
N VAL A 144 6.24 -8.57 14.99
CA VAL A 144 4.89 -8.68 15.56
C VAL A 144 4.98 -8.87 17.06
N GLY A 145 4.15 -8.13 17.79
CA GLY A 145 4.02 -8.25 19.24
C GLY A 145 2.55 -8.43 19.63
N GLN A 146 2.33 -9.13 20.74
CA GLN A 146 0.98 -9.43 21.24
C GLN A 146 0.93 -9.22 22.73
N ALA A 147 -0.20 -8.71 23.23
CA ALA A 147 -0.58 -8.79 24.63
C ALA A 147 -1.87 -9.61 24.77
N SER A 148 -1.86 -10.56 25.69
CA SER A 148 -2.96 -11.49 25.93
C SER A 148 -4.14 -10.82 26.61
N SER A 149 -5.31 -11.47 26.59
CA SER A 149 -6.50 -10.99 27.33
C SER A 149 -6.21 -10.84 28.84
N SER A 150 -5.43 -11.74 29.45
CA SER A 150 -5.06 -11.63 30.86
C SER A 150 -4.14 -10.42 31.15
N GLU A 151 -3.32 -10.02 30.19
CA GLU A 151 -2.51 -8.80 30.31
C GLU A 151 -3.40 -7.55 30.12
N ILE A 152 -4.41 -7.60 29.24
CA ILE A 152 -5.40 -6.53 29.10
C ILE A 152 -6.17 -6.34 30.40
N ASP A 153 -6.63 -7.43 31.02
CA ASP A 153 -7.34 -7.39 32.31
C ASP A 153 -6.46 -6.80 33.43
N LYS A 154 -5.16 -7.11 33.41
CA LYS A 154 -4.21 -6.64 34.41
C LYS A 154 -3.81 -5.18 34.23
N TYR A 155 -3.56 -4.75 33.00
CA TYR A 155 -2.93 -3.44 32.69
C TYR A 155 -3.88 -2.43 32.10
N ASN A 156 -5.09 -2.79 31.71
CA ASN A 156 -6.03 -2.15 30.77
C ASN A 156 -5.57 -2.19 29.31
N ILE A 157 -6.52 -1.92 28.40
CA ILE A 157 -6.27 -2.03 26.94
C ILE A 157 -5.18 -1.08 26.43
N ARG A 158 -5.08 0.13 26.99
CA ARG A 158 -4.06 1.11 26.57
C ARG A 158 -2.66 0.62 26.89
N GLU A 159 -2.41 0.24 28.13
CA GLU A 159 -1.10 -0.23 28.56
C GLU A 159 -0.72 -1.56 27.89
N ALA A 160 -1.70 -2.46 27.71
CA ALA A 160 -1.50 -3.71 26.98
C ALA A 160 -1.14 -3.45 25.49
N THR A 161 -1.71 -2.41 24.86
CA THR A 161 -1.31 -1.98 23.53
C THR A 161 0.17 -1.58 23.48
N PHE A 162 0.63 -0.78 24.44
CA PHE A 162 2.04 -0.42 24.52
C PHE A 162 2.94 -1.63 24.76
N VAL A 163 2.50 -2.61 25.54
CA VAL A 163 3.23 -3.89 25.72
C VAL A 163 3.35 -4.62 24.37
N ALA A 164 2.25 -4.70 23.60
CA ALA A 164 2.28 -5.32 22.28
C ALA A 164 3.21 -4.58 21.32
N MET A 165 3.15 -3.24 21.28
CA MET A 165 4.03 -2.40 20.44
C MET A 165 5.50 -2.56 20.81
N LYS A 166 5.85 -2.54 22.10
CA LYS A 166 7.24 -2.80 22.57
C LYS A 166 7.75 -4.16 22.12
N ARG A 167 6.89 -5.19 22.18
CA ARG A 167 7.22 -6.54 21.71
C ARG A 167 7.41 -6.57 20.19
N ALA A 168 6.58 -5.84 19.44
CA ALA A 168 6.70 -5.72 17.99
C ALA A 168 8.04 -5.09 17.61
N VAL A 169 8.42 -3.97 18.22
CA VAL A 169 9.73 -3.32 18.00
C VAL A 169 10.85 -4.28 18.36
N LYS A 170 10.80 -4.91 19.54
CA LYS A 170 11.82 -5.88 19.98
C LYS A 170 12.01 -7.03 18.99
N ASN A 171 10.91 -7.53 18.42
CA ASN A 171 10.96 -8.65 17.47
C ASN A 171 11.38 -8.20 16.05
N LEU A 172 11.27 -6.91 15.73
CA LEU A 172 11.75 -6.33 14.48
C LEU A 172 13.29 -6.12 14.50
N LEU A 173 13.86 -5.68 15.63
CA LEU A 173 15.28 -5.29 15.71
C LEU A 173 16.27 -6.32 15.13
N PRO A 174 16.12 -7.65 15.36
CA PRO A 174 17.02 -8.66 14.79
C PRO A 174 16.96 -8.77 13.25
N GLU A 175 15.89 -8.27 12.63
CA GLU A 175 15.68 -8.30 11.19
C GLU A 175 16.29 -7.08 10.47
N LEU A 176 16.83 -6.12 11.23
CA LEU A 176 17.37 -4.87 10.71
C LEU A 176 18.90 -4.87 10.76
N ASP A 177 19.52 -4.30 9.71
CA ASP A 177 20.98 -4.10 9.65
C ASP A 177 21.45 -2.91 10.51
N GLN A 178 20.55 -1.97 10.83
CA GLN A 178 20.80 -0.77 11.62
C GLN A 178 19.65 -0.51 12.58
N ASN A 179 19.92 0.20 13.66
CA ASN A 179 18.88 0.62 14.59
C ASN A 179 17.90 1.58 13.91
N PRO A 180 16.61 1.56 14.31
CA PRO A 180 15.65 2.57 13.88
C PRO A 180 16.10 3.99 14.24
N ASP A 181 15.98 4.92 13.30
CA ASP A 181 16.18 6.35 13.54
C ASP A 181 14.94 6.98 14.17
N ILE A 182 13.74 6.55 13.73
CA ILE A 182 12.47 7.05 14.23
C ILE A 182 11.38 5.99 14.17
N LEU A 183 10.47 6.01 15.14
CA LEU A 183 9.24 5.22 15.16
C LEU A 183 8.05 6.12 14.84
N LEU A 184 7.28 5.78 13.83
CA LEU A 184 6.04 6.42 13.42
C LEU A 184 4.88 5.62 14.01
N VAL A 185 4.28 6.13 15.09
CA VAL A 185 3.28 5.38 15.86
C VAL A 185 1.89 5.88 15.49
N ASP A 186 1.02 4.99 14.99
CA ASP A 186 -0.37 5.37 14.74
C ASP A 186 -1.09 5.73 16.05
N GLY A 187 -1.86 6.81 15.99
CA GLY A 187 -2.59 7.35 17.14
C GLY A 187 -2.01 8.66 17.69
N ASN A 188 -2.36 8.96 18.94
CA ASN A 188 -2.06 10.24 19.58
C ASN A 188 -1.04 10.15 20.73
N ALA A 189 -0.35 9.03 20.85
CA ALA A 189 0.59 8.79 21.94
C ALA A 189 1.86 8.07 21.45
N VAL A 190 2.96 8.33 22.13
CA VAL A 190 4.22 7.61 21.95
C VAL A 190 4.31 6.42 22.90
N ILE A 191 5.12 5.43 22.54
CA ILE A 191 5.32 4.21 23.34
C ILE A 191 6.26 4.54 24.52
N PRO A 192 5.84 4.35 25.78
CA PRO A 192 6.70 4.65 26.92
C PRO A 192 7.99 3.81 26.96
N ASP A 193 9.01 4.31 27.63
CA ASP A 193 10.28 3.60 27.93
C ASP A 193 11.06 3.12 26.69
N LEU A 194 10.84 3.69 25.51
CA LEU A 194 11.70 3.53 24.34
C LEU A 194 12.57 4.77 24.17
N THR A 195 13.87 4.56 23.90
CA THR A 195 14.85 5.64 23.73
C THR A 195 14.97 6.13 22.30
N VAL A 196 14.40 5.39 21.33
CA VAL A 196 14.37 5.79 19.93
C VAL A 196 13.44 6.99 19.78
N GLU A 197 13.78 7.93 18.90
CA GLU A 197 12.90 9.06 18.57
C GLU A 197 11.55 8.55 18.08
N GLN A 198 10.46 9.22 18.47
CA GLN A 198 9.10 8.80 18.13
C GLN A 198 8.26 9.98 17.69
N GLN A 199 7.43 9.75 16.69
CA GLN A 199 6.41 10.67 16.24
C GLN A 199 5.05 9.96 16.21
N SER A 200 4.06 10.48 16.94
CA SER A 200 2.68 10.02 16.84
C SER A 200 2.01 10.59 15.60
N ILE A 201 1.24 9.77 14.90
CA ILE A 201 0.58 10.15 13.64
C ILE A 201 -0.91 9.87 13.77
N ILE A 202 -1.70 10.93 13.77
CA ILE A 202 -3.16 10.81 13.77
C ILE A 202 -3.60 10.45 12.35
N ASP A 203 -4.44 9.43 12.21
CA ASP A 203 -4.89 8.84 10.94
C ASP A 203 -3.71 8.27 10.10
N GLY A 204 -2.83 7.52 10.73
CA GLY A 204 -1.66 6.90 10.10
C GLY A 204 -1.99 6.11 8.85
N ASP A 205 -3.08 5.34 8.86
CA ASP A 205 -3.63 4.60 7.69
C ASP A 205 -3.75 5.43 6.40
N ALA A 206 -3.82 6.75 6.50
CA ALA A 206 -3.97 7.68 5.37
C ALA A 206 -2.69 8.45 5.06
N LYS A 207 -1.69 8.44 5.94
CA LYS A 207 -0.53 9.34 5.89
C LYS A 207 0.82 8.66 5.83
N VAL A 208 0.88 7.37 6.15
CA VAL A 208 2.12 6.57 6.22
C VAL A 208 1.88 5.21 5.58
N ASN A 209 2.88 4.67 4.88
CA ASN A 209 2.86 3.33 4.29
C ASN A 209 3.42 2.26 5.23
#